data_8ac9e1d2876748f7abaaa3634eba6447
#
_entry.id   8ac9e1d2876748f7abaaa3634eba6447
#
_cell.length_a   1.000
_cell.length_b   1.000
_cell.length_c   1.000
_cell.angle_alpha   90.00
_cell.angle_beta   90.00
_cell.angle_gamma   90.00
#
_symmetry.space_group_name_H-M   'P 1'
#
loop_
_entity.id
_entity.type
_entity.pdbx_description
1 polymer ?
#
loop_
_entity_poly.entity_id
_entity_poly.type
_entity_poly.pdbx_seq_one_letter_code
_entity_poly.pdbx_strand_id
1 'polypeptide(L)'
;MTFVDRFLQDWRVRKARPFIHAGDRVLDLGSADGVLFERLGNCGPGSLGIDPILPATTRSRQGFALVRGYFPQDVPASAGPFDVIAMLAVLEHFPAAQYGPLAEGCARLLKPGGRMIITVPSPAVDMILDVLVKLRLVHGMSLEEHHGYEISQTPDIFAAPKFELIEHASFQLGLNNLFVFRRTKAS
;
A
#
# COMPACT_ATOMS: atom_id res chain seq x y z
N MET A 1 10.72 -2.75 15.12
CA MET A 1 10.71 -3.42 13.80
C MET A 1 11.72 -4.57 13.83
N THR A 2 11.28 -5.81 13.68
CA THR A 2 12.14 -7.00 13.74
C THR A 2 12.89 -7.19 12.41
N PHE A 3 13.88 -8.09 12.38
CA PHE A 3 14.56 -8.47 11.13
C PHE A 3 13.59 -9.08 10.11
N VAL A 4 12.62 -9.86 10.60
CA VAL A 4 11.58 -10.47 9.77
C VAL A 4 10.69 -9.41 9.11
N ASP A 5 10.26 -8.39 9.87
CA ASP A 5 9.44 -7.31 9.34
C ASP A 5 10.14 -6.59 8.19
N ARG A 6 11.44 -6.28 8.37
CA ARG A 6 12.27 -5.64 7.33
C ARG A 6 12.40 -6.50 6.08
N PHE A 7 12.62 -7.80 6.27
CA PHE A 7 12.73 -8.74 5.16
C PHE A 7 11.42 -8.82 4.36
N LEU A 8 10.27 -8.92 5.05
CA LEU A 8 8.96 -8.95 4.43
C LEU A 8 8.66 -7.65 3.69
N GLN A 9 8.97 -6.50 4.32
CA GLN A 9 8.81 -5.17 3.71
C GLN A 9 9.69 -5.01 2.46
N ASP A 10 10.97 -5.40 2.53
CA ASP A 10 11.89 -5.35 1.40
C ASP A 10 11.40 -6.20 0.23
N TRP A 11 10.81 -7.35 0.52
CA TRP A 11 10.28 -8.24 -0.51
C TRP A 11 9.04 -7.63 -1.18
N ARG A 12 8.11 -7.03 -0.41
CA ARG A 12 6.94 -6.31 -0.95
C ARG A 12 7.39 -5.17 -1.86
N VAL A 13 8.32 -4.34 -1.42
CA VAL A 13 8.88 -3.26 -2.25
C VAL A 13 9.53 -3.80 -3.52
N ARG A 14 10.30 -4.89 -3.44
CA ARG A 14 10.89 -5.54 -4.61
C ARG A 14 9.84 -6.01 -5.61
N LYS A 15 8.70 -6.52 -5.14
CA LYS A 15 7.59 -6.93 -6.00
C LYS A 15 6.83 -5.76 -6.62
N ALA A 16 6.72 -4.65 -5.91
CA ALA A 16 6.09 -3.42 -6.41
C ALA A 16 6.98 -2.67 -7.42
N ARG A 17 8.30 -2.73 -7.26
CA ARG A 17 9.29 -1.93 -8.01
C ARG A 17 9.18 -2.01 -9.54
N PRO A 18 8.91 -3.16 -10.19
CA PRO A 18 8.76 -3.23 -11.65
C PRO A 18 7.64 -2.34 -12.21
N PHE A 19 6.68 -1.97 -11.37
CA PHE A 19 5.52 -1.16 -11.75
C PHE A 19 5.68 0.31 -11.36
N ILE A 20 6.84 0.72 -10.82
CA ILE A 20 7.15 2.10 -10.44
C ILE A 20 8.38 2.53 -11.23
N HIS A 21 8.19 3.48 -12.16
CA HIS A 21 9.27 3.94 -13.01
C HIS A 21 10.05 5.09 -12.36
N ALA A 22 11.27 5.29 -12.82
CA ALA A 22 12.08 6.43 -12.39
C ALA A 22 11.37 7.75 -12.74
N GLY A 23 11.26 8.64 -11.75
CA GLY A 23 10.57 9.91 -11.90
C GLY A 23 9.06 9.86 -11.72
N ASP A 24 8.46 8.69 -11.50
CA ASP A 24 7.04 8.60 -11.15
C ASP A 24 6.75 9.38 -9.87
N ARG A 25 5.71 10.18 -9.87
CA ARG A 25 5.16 10.82 -8.68
C ARG A 25 4.31 9.79 -7.93
N VAL A 26 4.76 9.40 -6.75
CA VAL A 26 4.20 8.29 -5.97
C VAL A 26 3.43 8.81 -4.76
N LEU A 27 2.22 8.29 -4.54
CA LEU A 27 1.50 8.38 -3.28
C LEU A 27 1.62 7.04 -2.56
N ASP A 28 2.19 7.06 -1.35
CA ASP A 28 2.36 5.87 -0.50
C ASP A 28 1.36 5.91 0.65
N LEU A 29 0.37 5.03 0.62
CA LEU A 29 -0.63 4.87 1.68
C LEU A 29 -0.10 3.89 2.73
N GLY A 30 -0.13 4.27 4.00
CA GLY A 30 0.52 3.51 5.07
C GLY A 30 2.04 3.65 5.00
N SER A 31 2.51 4.86 4.76
CA SER A 31 3.92 5.15 4.45
C SER A 31 4.87 4.96 5.63
N ALA A 32 4.37 4.84 6.86
CA ALA A 32 5.17 4.81 8.08
C ALA A 32 6.30 5.86 8.05
N ASP A 33 7.54 5.46 8.15
CA ASP A 33 8.72 6.32 8.13
C ASP A 33 9.26 6.66 6.72
N GLY A 34 8.53 6.28 5.64
CA GLY A 34 8.90 6.56 4.25
C GLY A 34 9.88 5.57 3.64
N VAL A 35 9.93 4.35 4.14
CA VAL A 35 10.84 3.28 3.66
C VAL A 35 10.66 3.00 2.18
N LEU A 36 9.43 3.07 1.64
CA LEU A 36 9.21 2.89 0.20
C LEU A 36 10.07 3.85 -0.62
N PHE A 37 10.09 5.13 -0.27
CA PHE A 37 10.88 6.15 -0.96
C PHE A 37 12.39 5.86 -0.86
N GLU A 38 12.86 5.42 0.32
CA GLU A 38 14.26 5.03 0.53
C GLU A 38 14.67 3.88 -0.40
N ARG A 39 13.82 2.86 -0.52
CA ARG A 39 14.10 1.67 -1.33
C ARG A 39 14.01 1.93 -2.84
N LEU A 40 13.11 2.82 -3.25
CA LEU A 40 12.97 3.19 -4.67
C LEU A 40 14.11 4.12 -5.12
N GLY A 41 14.47 5.11 -4.31
CA GLY A 41 15.60 6.02 -4.50
C GLY A 41 15.42 7.08 -5.60
N ASN A 42 14.39 6.98 -6.43
CA ASN A 42 14.25 7.80 -7.65
C ASN A 42 12.79 8.22 -7.95
N CYS A 43 11.98 8.39 -6.91
CA CYS A 43 10.62 8.93 -7.07
C CYS A 43 10.64 10.38 -7.58
N GLY A 44 9.62 10.75 -8.33
CA GLY A 44 9.46 12.10 -8.88
C GLY A 44 9.13 13.14 -7.81
N PRO A 45 9.39 14.43 -8.09
CA PRO A 45 9.07 15.52 -7.19
C PRO A 45 7.57 15.59 -6.90
N GLY A 46 7.23 15.91 -5.65
CA GLY A 46 5.84 15.93 -5.16
C GLY A 46 5.28 14.56 -4.83
N SER A 47 6.11 13.51 -4.77
CA SER A 47 5.74 12.26 -4.11
C SER A 47 5.42 12.51 -2.63
N LEU A 48 4.47 11.73 -2.10
CA LEU A 48 3.86 11.95 -0.79
C LEU A 48 3.59 10.62 -0.12
N GLY A 49 3.87 10.53 1.17
CA GLY A 49 3.39 9.46 2.04
C GLY A 49 2.28 9.97 2.97
N ILE A 50 1.32 9.10 3.29
CA ILE A 50 0.27 9.39 4.28
C ILE A 50 0.07 8.20 5.21
N ASP A 51 0.02 8.48 6.52
CA ASP A 51 -0.12 7.44 7.53
C ASP A 51 -0.71 8.03 8.83
N PRO A 52 -1.77 7.46 9.42
CA PRO A 52 -2.35 7.95 10.67
C PRO A 52 -1.46 7.73 11.89
N ILE A 53 -0.54 6.75 11.85
CA ILE A 53 0.34 6.43 13.00
C ILE A 53 1.55 7.35 13.11
N LEU A 54 1.81 8.18 12.12
CA LEU A 54 2.90 9.16 12.23
C LEU A 54 2.70 10.06 13.45
N PRO A 55 3.77 10.35 14.23
CA PRO A 55 3.66 11.25 15.37
C PRO A 55 3.30 12.68 14.96
N ALA A 56 3.74 13.11 13.78
CA ALA A 56 3.46 14.40 13.16
C ALA A 56 3.70 14.34 11.65
N THR A 57 3.16 15.32 10.93
CA THR A 57 3.56 15.54 9.53
C THR A 57 5.04 15.92 9.48
N THR A 58 5.81 15.25 8.65
CA THR A 58 7.28 15.35 8.59
C THR A 58 7.79 15.13 7.17
N ARG A 59 9.06 14.79 7.02
CA ARG A 59 9.66 14.42 5.76
C ARG A 59 10.47 13.13 5.88
N SER A 60 10.45 12.33 4.80
CA SER A 60 11.35 11.19 4.67
C SER A 60 12.81 11.66 4.56
N ARG A 61 13.75 10.73 4.67
CA ARG A 61 15.20 11.03 4.50
C ARG A 61 15.53 11.63 3.12
N GLN A 62 14.75 11.28 2.09
CA GLN A 62 14.87 11.85 0.75
C GLN A 62 14.12 13.19 0.58
N GLY A 63 13.53 13.72 1.66
CA GLY A 63 12.84 15.00 1.66
C GLY A 63 11.40 14.99 1.15
N PHE A 64 10.81 13.82 0.84
CA PHE A 64 9.40 13.70 0.48
C PHE A 64 8.51 13.96 1.70
N ALA A 65 7.37 14.59 1.49
CA ALA A 65 6.42 14.87 2.55
C ALA A 65 5.79 13.56 3.07
N LEU A 66 5.74 13.42 4.41
CA LEU A 66 5.02 12.37 5.11
C LEU A 66 3.93 13.04 5.94
N VAL A 67 2.68 12.86 5.56
CA VAL A 67 1.51 13.49 6.17
C VAL A 67 0.92 12.57 7.21
N ARG A 68 0.76 13.07 8.44
CA ARG A 68 -0.04 12.38 9.44
C ARG A 68 -1.51 12.58 9.11
N GLY A 69 -2.24 11.50 8.86
CA GLY A 69 -3.66 11.58 8.55
C GLY A 69 -4.21 10.33 7.90
N TYR A 70 -5.50 10.36 7.64
CA TYR A 70 -6.27 9.29 7.00
C TYR A 70 -6.50 9.59 5.53
N PHE A 71 -6.35 8.57 4.70
CA PHE A 71 -6.69 8.65 3.29
C PHE A 71 -8.20 8.40 3.09
N PRO A 72 -8.86 9.15 2.20
CA PRO A 72 -8.37 10.24 1.35
C PRO A 72 -8.52 11.64 1.96
N GLN A 73 -9.06 11.77 3.17
CA GLN A 73 -9.54 13.02 3.78
C GLN A 73 -8.40 14.03 4.02
N ASP A 74 -7.27 13.53 4.54
CA ASP A 74 -6.15 14.37 4.98
C ASP A 74 -5.06 14.52 3.89
N VAL A 75 -5.29 14.01 2.68
CA VAL A 75 -4.41 14.28 1.55
C VAL A 75 -4.53 15.76 1.18
N PRO A 76 -3.41 16.52 1.14
CA PRO A 76 -3.47 17.94 0.81
C PRO A 76 -4.21 18.20 -0.51
N ALA A 77 -5.08 19.18 -0.55
CA ALA A 77 -5.88 19.52 -1.75
C ALA A 77 -5.01 19.84 -2.98
N SER A 78 -3.77 20.33 -2.74
CA SER A 78 -2.78 20.60 -3.78
C SER A 78 -1.98 19.36 -4.22
N ALA A 79 -2.19 18.20 -3.56
CA ALA A 79 -1.48 16.97 -3.90
C ALA A 79 -2.06 16.32 -5.15
N GLY A 80 -1.20 15.66 -5.91
CA GLY A 80 -1.58 14.94 -7.12
C GLY A 80 -1.58 15.80 -8.38
N PRO A 81 -2.03 15.27 -9.53
CA PRO A 81 -2.26 13.82 -9.69
C PRO A 81 -0.94 13.02 -9.62
N PHE A 82 -1.06 11.75 -9.21
CA PHE A 82 0.07 10.83 -9.06
C PHE A 82 0.16 9.86 -10.26
N ASP A 83 1.37 9.41 -10.56
CA ASP A 83 1.62 8.34 -11.55
C ASP A 83 1.35 6.97 -10.95
N VAL A 84 1.64 6.83 -9.64
CA VAL A 84 1.48 5.60 -8.88
C VAL A 84 0.86 5.88 -7.52
N ILE A 85 -0.06 5.01 -7.10
CA ILE A 85 -0.50 4.88 -5.70
C ILE A 85 -0.04 3.50 -5.22
N ALA A 86 0.68 3.44 -4.10
CA ALA A 86 1.13 2.21 -3.46
C ALA A 86 0.37 1.98 -2.15
N MET A 87 -0.06 0.74 -1.91
CA MET A 87 -0.64 0.23 -0.66
C MET A 87 0.01 -1.11 -0.35
N LEU A 88 1.10 -1.09 0.42
CA LEU A 88 1.88 -2.30 0.69
C LEU A 88 1.56 -2.85 2.09
N ALA A 89 0.67 -3.82 2.16
CA ALA A 89 0.10 -4.39 3.40
C ALA A 89 -0.64 -3.31 4.22
N VAL A 90 -1.65 -2.73 3.61
CA VAL A 90 -2.44 -1.62 4.19
C VAL A 90 -3.94 -1.83 3.94
N LEU A 91 -4.33 -2.41 2.80
CA LEU A 91 -5.74 -2.56 2.43
C LEU A 91 -6.54 -3.39 3.45
N GLU A 92 -5.92 -4.40 4.02
CA GLU A 92 -6.48 -5.29 5.05
C GLU A 92 -6.91 -4.57 6.33
N HIS A 93 -6.36 -3.36 6.57
CA HIS A 93 -6.70 -2.54 7.74
C HIS A 93 -7.87 -1.58 7.50
N PHE A 94 -8.37 -1.50 6.26
CA PHE A 94 -9.53 -0.67 5.96
C PHE A 94 -10.83 -1.42 6.29
N PRO A 95 -11.73 -0.83 7.09
CA PRO A 95 -13.08 -1.37 7.25
C PRO A 95 -13.82 -1.42 5.90
N ALA A 96 -14.65 -2.43 5.67
CA ALA A 96 -15.39 -2.59 4.42
C ALA A 96 -16.21 -1.36 4.02
N ALA A 97 -16.76 -0.64 5.02
CA ALA A 97 -17.50 0.61 4.78
C ALA A 97 -16.64 1.72 4.14
N GLN A 98 -15.33 1.61 4.18
CA GLN A 98 -14.38 2.59 3.62
C GLN A 98 -13.89 2.22 2.21
N TYR A 99 -14.19 1.04 1.69
CA TYR A 99 -13.71 0.62 0.36
C TYR A 99 -14.20 1.53 -0.76
N GLY A 100 -15.46 1.97 -0.73
CA GLY A 100 -15.99 2.95 -1.69
C GLY A 100 -15.23 4.28 -1.68
N PRO A 101 -15.17 4.98 -0.53
CA PRO A 101 -14.36 6.20 -0.37
C PRO A 101 -12.88 6.03 -0.74
N LEU A 102 -12.27 4.88 -0.43
CA LEU A 102 -10.91 4.55 -0.80
C LEU A 102 -10.73 4.50 -2.32
N ALA A 103 -11.57 3.72 -3.01
CA ALA A 103 -11.52 3.58 -4.47
C ALA A 103 -11.76 4.92 -5.19
N GLU A 104 -12.74 5.72 -4.72
CA GLU A 104 -13.01 7.06 -5.23
C GLU A 104 -11.81 8.00 -5.04
N GLY A 105 -11.21 7.99 -3.85
CA GLY A 105 -10.01 8.76 -3.55
C GLY A 105 -8.83 8.39 -4.45
N CYS A 106 -8.61 7.10 -4.64
CA CYS A 106 -7.58 6.59 -5.57
C CYS A 106 -7.85 7.03 -7.01
N ALA A 107 -9.10 6.89 -7.48
CA ALA A 107 -9.47 7.30 -8.83
C ALA A 107 -9.29 8.80 -9.06
N ARG A 108 -9.59 9.64 -8.08
CA ARG A 108 -9.43 11.09 -8.15
C ARG A 108 -7.96 11.50 -8.22
N LEU A 109 -7.10 10.87 -7.41
CA LEU A 109 -5.72 11.29 -7.22
C LEU A 109 -4.73 10.64 -8.19
N LEU A 110 -5.09 9.51 -8.81
CA LEU A 110 -4.26 8.84 -9.80
C LEU A 110 -4.47 9.47 -11.19
N LYS A 111 -3.43 9.63 -11.97
CA LYS A 111 -3.53 10.06 -13.39
C LYS A 111 -4.30 9.02 -14.22
N PRO A 112 -5.04 9.41 -15.27
CA PRO A 112 -5.52 8.45 -16.27
C PRO A 112 -4.36 7.63 -16.84
N GLY A 113 -4.48 6.29 -16.81
CA GLY A 113 -3.40 5.37 -17.16
C GLY A 113 -2.35 5.15 -16.06
N GLY A 114 -2.45 5.86 -14.93
CA GLY A 114 -1.62 5.64 -13.75
C GLY A 114 -1.88 4.28 -13.10
N ARG A 115 -0.96 3.84 -12.26
CA ARG A 115 -0.96 2.49 -11.67
C ARG A 115 -1.22 2.54 -10.17
N MET A 116 -2.05 1.62 -9.71
CA MET A 116 -2.24 1.37 -8.29
C MET A 116 -1.66 0.00 -7.96
N ILE A 117 -0.76 -0.06 -7.00
CA ILE A 117 -0.01 -1.26 -6.61
C ILE A 117 -0.40 -1.61 -5.19
N ILE A 118 -0.95 -2.80 -5.02
CA ILE A 118 -1.47 -3.27 -3.73
C ILE A 118 -0.77 -4.58 -3.39
N THR A 119 -0.23 -4.70 -2.19
CA THR A 119 0.13 -6.01 -1.63
C THR A 119 -0.72 -6.28 -0.40
N VAL A 120 -1.21 -7.50 -0.29
CA VAL A 120 -1.98 -7.96 0.87
C VAL A 120 -1.46 -9.31 1.34
N PRO A 121 -1.30 -9.52 2.66
CA PRO A 121 -0.97 -10.83 3.20
C PRO A 121 -2.11 -11.81 2.95
N SER A 122 -1.78 -13.11 2.84
CA SER A 122 -2.79 -14.16 2.85
C SER A 122 -3.16 -14.52 4.28
N PRO A 123 -4.37 -15.05 4.53
CA PRO A 123 -4.79 -15.51 5.86
C PRO A 123 -3.85 -16.55 6.47
N ALA A 124 -3.12 -17.28 5.65
CA ALA A 124 -2.12 -18.25 6.11
C ALA A 124 -0.96 -17.58 6.88
N VAL A 125 -0.70 -16.29 6.69
CA VAL A 125 0.30 -15.53 7.46
C VAL A 125 -0.09 -15.49 8.92
N ASP A 126 -1.34 -15.20 9.24
CA ASP A 126 -1.85 -15.08 10.61
C ASP A 126 -1.74 -16.44 11.32
N MET A 127 -2.10 -17.53 10.64
CA MET A 127 -1.97 -18.88 11.18
C MET A 127 -0.50 -19.25 11.48
N ILE A 128 0.43 -18.89 10.61
CA ILE A 128 1.87 -19.13 10.82
C ILE A 128 2.39 -18.27 11.97
N LEU A 129 2.01 -17.00 12.02
CA LEU A 129 2.38 -16.10 13.10
C LEU A 129 1.86 -16.59 14.46
N ASP A 130 0.61 -17.03 14.52
CA ASP A 130 0.02 -17.63 15.73
C ASP A 130 0.82 -18.84 16.23
N VAL A 131 1.25 -19.72 15.31
CA VAL A 131 2.08 -20.87 15.65
C VAL A 131 3.45 -20.41 16.17
N LEU A 132 4.09 -19.44 15.51
CA LEU A 132 5.40 -18.92 15.91
C LEU A 132 5.35 -18.20 17.26
N VAL A 133 4.29 -17.45 17.54
CA VAL A 133 4.05 -16.80 18.85
C VAL A 133 3.82 -17.85 19.94
N LYS A 134 3.00 -18.89 19.69
CA LYS A 134 2.77 -19.99 20.62
C LYS A 134 4.05 -20.78 20.92
N LEU A 135 4.94 -20.92 19.95
CA LEU A 135 6.26 -21.53 20.11
C LEU A 135 7.30 -20.59 20.74
N ARG A 136 6.91 -19.35 21.11
CA ARG A 136 7.79 -18.29 21.64
C ARG A 136 8.98 -17.95 20.75
N LEU A 137 8.89 -18.22 19.46
CA LEU A 137 9.94 -17.91 18.47
C LEU A 137 9.87 -16.46 17.98
N VAL A 138 8.73 -15.79 18.17
CA VAL A 138 8.52 -14.36 17.85
C VAL A 138 7.86 -13.68 19.05
N HIS A 139 8.41 -12.54 19.49
CA HIS A 139 7.86 -11.74 20.58
C HIS A 139 7.35 -10.39 20.02
N GLY A 140 6.15 -9.99 20.44
CA GLY A 140 5.67 -8.61 20.26
C GLY A 140 5.03 -8.29 18.90
N MET A 141 4.61 -9.26 18.11
CA MET A 141 3.69 -8.99 17.02
C MET A 141 2.27 -8.99 17.58
N SER A 142 1.65 -7.82 17.65
CA SER A 142 0.21 -7.72 17.88
C SER A 142 -0.49 -8.34 16.67
N LEU A 143 -1.44 -9.23 16.92
CA LEU A 143 -2.45 -9.62 15.93
C LEU A 143 -3.26 -8.34 15.65
N GLU A 144 -2.91 -7.64 14.59
CA GLU A 144 -3.72 -6.52 14.13
C GLU A 144 -5.04 -7.09 13.62
N GLU A 145 -6.16 -6.49 14.04
CA GLU A 145 -7.49 -6.93 13.66
C GLU A 145 -7.64 -6.81 12.13
N HIS A 146 -7.56 -7.94 11.44
CA HIS A 146 -7.99 -8.02 10.06
C HIS A 146 -9.53 -7.99 10.06
N HIS A 147 -10.13 -6.89 9.65
CA HIS A 147 -11.58 -6.63 9.67
C HIS A 147 -12.41 -7.55 8.76
N GLY A 148 -12.08 -8.85 8.69
CA GLY A 148 -12.74 -9.82 7.82
C GLY A 148 -12.46 -9.62 6.32
N TYR A 149 -11.34 -8.96 6.00
CA TYR A 149 -10.91 -8.78 4.62
C TYR A 149 -10.54 -10.12 3.96
N GLU A 150 -11.10 -10.34 2.77
CA GLU A 150 -10.76 -11.48 1.92
C GLU A 150 -10.03 -11.00 0.66
N ILE A 151 -8.91 -11.64 0.32
CA ILE A 151 -8.08 -11.29 -0.84
C ILE A 151 -8.88 -11.28 -2.14
N SER A 152 -9.85 -12.20 -2.27
CA SER A 152 -10.76 -12.30 -3.42
C SER A 152 -11.59 -11.05 -3.67
N GLN A 153 -11.79 -10.20 -2.66
CA GLN A 153 -12.55 -8.95 -2.75
C GLN A 153 -11.75 -7.82 -3.40
N THR A 154 -10.41 -7.93 -3.47
CA THR A 154 -9.57 -6.84 -4.01
C THR A 154 -9.98 -6.39 -5.41
N PRO A 155 -10.24 -7.29 -6.38
CA PRO A 155 -10.70 -6.90 -7.70
C PRO A 155 -12.06 -6.20 -7.70
N ASP A 156 -12.96 -6.54 -6.77
CA ASP A 156 -14.30 -5.94 -6.67
C ASP A 156 -14.25 -4.54 -6.07
N ILE A 157 -13.33 -4.30 -5.11
CA ILE A 157 -13.10 -2.97 -4.51
C ILE A 157 -12.63 -1.98 -5.59
N PHE A 158 -11.77 -2.44 -6.50
CA PHE A 158 -11.18 -1.63 -7.56
C PHE A 158 -11.64 -2.10 -8.94
N ALA A 159 -12.96 -2.08 -9.17
CA ALA A 159 -13.57 -2.59 -10.39
C ALA A 159 -13.74 -1.53 -11.49
N ALA A 160 -14.14 -2.02 -12.67
CA ALA A 160 -14.62 -1.18 -13.77
C ALA A 160 -15.82 -0.29 -13.32
N PRO A 161 -16.03 0.88 -13.94
CA PRO A 161 -15.25 1.40 -15.08
C PRO A 161 -13.96 2.15 -14.70
N LYS A 162 -13.66 2.33 -13.40
CA LYS A 162 -12.56 3.21 -12.95
C LYS A 162 -11.19 2.58 -13.06
N PHE A 163 -11.11 1.27 -12.82
CA PHE A 163 -9.86 0.54 -12.79
C PHE A 163 -9.94 -0.75 -13.61
N GLU A 164 -8.80 -1.16 -14.13
CA GLU A 164 -8.57 -2.42 -14.82
C GLU A 164 -7.46 -3.17 -14.10
N LEU A 165 -7.70 -4.40 -13.68
CA LEU A 165 -6.67 -5.27 -13.14
C LEU A 165 -5.72 -5.69 -14.26
N ILE A 166 -4.44 -5.35 -14.16
CA ILE A 166 -3.43 -5.66 -15.17
C ILE A 166 -2.42 -6.73 -14.73
N GLU A 167 -2.31 -6.97 -13.41
CA GLU A 167 -1.43 -8.01 -12.87
C GLU A 167 -2.00 -8.52 -11.53
N HIS A 168 -1.91 -9.84 -11.34
CA HIS A 168 -2.12 -10.49 -10.05
C HIS A 168 -1.10 -11.61 -9.91
N ALA A 169 -0.33 -11.60 -8.83
CA ALA A 169 0.68 -12.61 -8.56
C ALA A 169 0.77 -12.92 -7.06
N SER A 170 0.88 -14.20 -6.72
CA SER A 170 1.24 -14.61 -5.36
C SER A 170 2.76 -14.68 -5.21
N PHE A 171 3.26 -14.39 -4.02
CA PHE A 171 4.68 -14.45 -3.70
C PHE A 171 4.89 -14.86 -2.24
N GLN A 172 6.16 -15.06 -1.81
CA GLN A 172 6.46 -15.56 -0.47
C GLN A 172 5.76 -16.89 -0.15
N LEU A 173 5.85 -17.87 -1.08
CA LEU A 173 5.19 -19.18 -0.96
C LEU A 173 3.66 -19.09 -0.80
N GLY A 174 3.02 -18.09 -1.42
CA GLY A 174 1.58 -17.87 -1.32
C GLY A 174 1.13 -17.06 -0.10
N LEU A 175 2.08 -16.57 0.71
CA LEU A 175 1.78 -15.80 1.93
C LEU A 175 1.46 -14.33 1.65
N ASN A 176 1.72 -13.84 0.44
CA ASN A 176 1.39 -12.49 0.02
C ASN A 176 0.89 -12.48 -1.42
N ASN A 177 0.03 -11.51 -1.73
CA ASN A 177 -0.51 -11.26 -3.05
C ASN A 177 -0.16 -9.85 -3.50
N LEU A 178 0.18 -9.72 -4.77
CA LEU A 178 0.36 -8.46 -5.47
C LEU A 178 -0.79 -8.29 -6.45
N PHE A 179 -1.43 -7.14 -6.41
CA PHE A 179 -2.38 -6.67 -7.42
C PHE A 179 -1.88 -5.36 -8.01
N VAL A 180 -1.94 -5.24 -9.33
CA VAL A 180 -1.66 -3.99 -10.02
C VAL A 180 -2.87 -3.63 -10.86
N PHE A 181 -3.42 -2.46 -10.59
CA PHE A 181 -4.51 -1.89 -11.36
C PHE A 181 -4.02 -0.69 -12.16
N ARG A 182 -4.63 -0.49 -13.31
CA ARG A 182 -4.47 0.70 -14.12
C ARG A 182 -5.74 1.54 -14.03
N ARG A 183 -5.61 2.84 -13.74
CA ARG A 183 -6.75 3.75 -13.87
C ARG A 183 -7.15 3.86 -15.33
N THR A 184 -8.42 3.60 -15.63
CA THR A 184 -8.96 3.76 -16.99
C THR A 184 -8.91 5.23 -17.42
N LYS A 185 -8.82 5.47 -18.71
CA LYS A 185 -9.09 6.80 -19.26
C LYS A 185 -10.60 6.99 -19.23
N ALA A 186 -11.06 8.13 -18.70
CA ALA A 186 -12.47 8.50 -18.85
C ALA A 186 -12.75 8.57 -20.37
N SER A 187 -13.77 7.83 -20.80
CA SER A 187 -14.30 7.93 -22.17
C SER A 187 -14.95 9.29 -22.37
#